data_9f6cc0946859621ba569641073c8b67b
#
_entry.id   9f6cc0946859621ba569641073c8b67b
#
_cell.length_a   1.000
_cell.length_b   1.000
_cell.length_c   1.000
_cell.angle_alpha   90.00
_cell.angle_beta   90.00
_cell.angle_gamma   90.00
#
_symmetry.space_group_name_H-M   'P 1'
#
loop_
_entity.id
_entity.type
_entity.pdbx_description
1 polymer ?
#
loop_
_entity_poly.entity_id
_entity_poly.type
_entity_poly.pdbx_seq_one_letter_code
_entity_poly.pdbx_strand_id
1 'polypeptide(L)'
;MNNIRKGLDKVLLGTCVALFAFMTLMGTYQISSRYIFKSPSTVSEELISYSFAWMAMLAAAYIFGKRDHMKMVFFVEKLTNKTQSLLGVLSELVIFLFSLGVLVRGGSAITALTMTQTTPALRISMGYIYAVLPISGVIICIYSCLLYTSPSPRDMRRS
;
A
#
# COMPACT_ATOMS: atom_id res chain seq x y z
N MET A 1 -11.26 16.16 -11.03
CA MET A 1 -10.77 15.45 -9.82
C MET A 1 -11.13 13.97 -9.80
N ASN A 2 -12.36 13.58 -10.11
CA ASN A 2 -12.75 12.15 -10.16
C ASN A 2 -11.96 11.29 -11.16
N ASN A 3 -11.44 11.86 -12.23
CA ASN A 3 -10.71 11.11 -13.25
C ASN A 3 -9.30 10.71 -12.81
N ILE A 4 -8.61 11.58 -12.04
CA ILE A 4 -7.27 11.28 -11.50
C ILE A 4 -7.38 10.16 -10.47
N ARG A 5 -8.36 10.23 -9.58
CA ARG A 5 -8.62 9.19 -8.58
C ARG A 5 -8.94 7.84 -9.22
N LYS A 6 -9.84 7.83 -10.20
CA LYS A 6 -10.17 6.61 -10.95
C LYS A 6 -8.98 6.03 -11.71
N GLY A 7 -8.12 6.90 -12.25
CA GLY A 7 -6.88 6.48 -12.90
C GLY A 7 -5.91 5.82 -11.93
N LEU A 8 -5.66 6.46 -10.78
CA LEU A 8 -4.81 5.93 -9.71
C LEU A 8 -5.34 4.59 -9.17
N ASP A 9 -6.64 4.50 -8.90
CA ASP A 9 -7.30 3.28 -8.44
C ASP A 9 -7.12 2.13 -9.45
N LYS A 10 -7.28 2.42 -10.74
CA LYS A 10 -7.13 1.42 -11.81
C LYS A 10 -5.68 0.94 -11.95
N VAL A 11 -4.71 1.86 -11.86
CA VAL A 11 -3.28 1.51 -11.93
C VAL A 11 -2.88 0.68 -10.72
N LEU A 12 -3.23 1.09 -9.49
CA LEU A 12 -2.91 0.36 -8.27
C LEU A 12 -3.53 -1.03 -8.27
N LEU A 13 -4.82 -1.13 -8.60
CA LEU A 13 -5.51 -2.42 -8.67
C LEU A 13 -4.89 -3.32 -9.74
N GLY A 14 -4.61 -2.78 -10.92
CA GLY A 14 -3.96 -3.53 -12.01
C GLY A 14 -2.58 -4.05 -11.60
N THR A 15 -1.78 -3.22 -10.94
CA THR A 15 -0.45 -3.62 -10.43
C THR A 15 -0.57 -4.70 -9.35
N CYS A 16 -1.50 -4.58 -8.42
CA CYS A 16 -1.74 -5.60 -7.40
C CYS A 16 -2.17 -6.93 -8.01
N VAL A 17 -3.08 -6.91 -9.00
CA VAL A 17 -3.53 -8.12 -9.70
C VAL A 17 -2.37 -8.77 -10.47
N ALA A 18 -1.56 -7.98 -11.16
CA ALA A 18 -0.40 -8.48 -11.89
C ALA A 18 0.65 -9.12 -10.94
N LEU A 19 0.96 -8.46 -9.82
CA LEU A 19 1.84 -9.00 -8.80
C LEU A 19 1.30 -10.29 -8.19
N PHE A 20 0.00 -10.36 -7.91
CA PHE A 20 -0.65 -11.57 -7.39
C PHE A 20 -0.57 -12.73 -8.39
N ALA A 21 -0.86 -12.48 -9.66
CA ALA A 21 -0.72 -13.48 -10.72
C ALA A 21 0.73 -13.97 -10.84
N PHE A 22 1.69 -13.05 -10.83
CA PHE A 22 3.12 -13.38 -10.86
C PHE A 22 3.53 -14.25 -9.66
N MET A 23 3.09 -13.89 -8.44
CA MET A 23 3.37 -14.69 -7.23
C MET A 23 2.77 -16.09 -7.31
N THR A 24 1.55 -16.23 -7.85
CA THR A 24 0.90 -17.52 -8.01
C THR A 24 1.67 -18.42 -8.99
N LEU A 25 2.11 -17.88 -10.12
CA LEU A 25 2.92 -18.60 -11.08
C LEU A 25 4.28 -19.01 -10.50
N MET A 26 4.97 -18.08 -9.84
CA MET A 26 6.26 -18.37 -9.21
C MET A 26 6.14 -19.35 -8.03
N GLY A 27 5.05 -19.27 -7.26
CA GLY A 27 4.77 -20.22 -6.18
C GLY A 27 4.52 -21.64 -6.72
N THR A 28 3.76 -21.75 -7.79
CA THR A 28 3.53 -23.06 -8.47
C THR A 28 4.85 -23.62 -8.99
N TYR A 29 5.68 -22.78 -9.63
CA TYR A 29 7.02 -23.18 -10.08
C TYR A 29 7.89 -23.64 -8.90
N GLN A 30 7.91 -22.92 -7.80
CA GLN A 30 8.71 -23.23 -6.61
C GLN A 30 8.30 -24.59 -6.02
N ILE A 31 6.99 -24.84 -5.87
CA ILE A 31 6.47 -26.10 -5.36
C ILE A 31 6.89 -27.23 -6.31
N SER A 32 6.69 -27.07 -7.62
CA SER A 32 7.07 -28.07 -8.62
C SER A 32 8.58 -28.34 -8.60
N SER A 33 9.40 -27.30 -8.52
CA SER A 33 10.87 -27.41 -8.44
C SER A 33 11.31 -28.19 -7.19
N ARG A 34 10.66 -27.93 -6.05
CA ARG A 34 11.01 -28.58 -4.77
C ARG A 34 10.60 -30.06 -4.74
N TYR A 35 9.39 -30.39 -5.21
CA TYR A 35 8.85 -31.74 -5.09
C TYR A 35 9.17 -32.64 -6.28
N ILE A 36 9.22 -32.11 -7.51
CA ILE A 36 9.46 -32.90 -8.73
C ILE A 36 10.98 -32.97 -9.01
N PHE A 37 11.67 -31.82 -9.00
CA PHE A 37 13.07 -31.75 -9.35
C PHE A 37 14.01 -31.90 -8.14
N LYS A 38 13.48 -31.93 -6.91
CA LYS A 38 14.25 -32.02 -5.63
C LYS A 38 15.37 -30.97 -5.54
N SER A 39 15.23 -29.88 -6.25
CA SER A 39 16.20 -28.77 -6.31
C SER A 39 15.47 -27.47 -5.89
N PRO A 40 15.54 -27.07 -4.61
CA PRO A 40 14.89 -25.85 -4.13
C PRO A 40 15.56 -24.62 -4.77
N SER A 41 14.75 -23.73 -5.36
CA SER A 41 15.21 -22.47 -5.94
C SER A 41 15.09 -21.33 -4.94
N THR A 42 16.20 -20.90 -4.37
CA THR A 42 16.29 -19.73 -3.47
C THR A 42 15.91 -18.43 -4.18
N VAL A 43 16.14 -18.32 -5.48
CA VAL A 43 15.78 -17.17 -6.31
C VAL A 43 14.25 -16.99 -6.35
N SER A 44 13.50 -18.08 -6.53
CA SER A 44 12.03 -18.03 -6.57
C SER A 44 11.45 -17.58 -5.22
N GLU A 45 12.05 -18.04 -4.11
CA GLU A 45 11.64 -17.68 -2.77
C GLU A 45 11.83 -16.18 -2.49
N GLU A 46 12.97 -15.62 -2.87
CA GLU A 46 13.21 -14.18 -2.79
C GLU A 46 12.24 -13.37 -3.65
N LEU A 47 12.01 -13.79 -4.90
CA LEU A 47 11.09 -13.09 -5.82
C LEU A 47 9.66 -13.04 -5.26
N ILE A 48 9.17 -14.15 -4.69
CA ILE A 48 7.85 -14.21 -4.09
C ILE A 48 7.77 -13.26 -2.89
N SER A 49 8.76 -13.30 -1.99
CA SER A 49 8.79 -12.47 -0.79
C SER A 49 8.79 -10.98 -1.12
N TYR A 50 9.58 -10.56 -2.11
CA TYR A 50 9.66 -9.15 -2.51
C TYR A 50 8.40 -8.69 -3.26
N SER A 51 7.86 -9.54 -4.12
CA SER A 51 6.58 -9.26 -4.80
C SER A 51 5.43 -9.14 -3.79
N PHE A 52 5.44 -9.95 -2.74
CA PHE A 52 4.47 -9.86 -1.65
C PHE A 52 4.58 -8.53 -0.90
N ALA A 53 5.80 -8.10 -0.55
CA ALA A 53 6.01 -6.82 0.12
C ALA A 53 5.49 -5.64 -0.73
N TRP A 54 5.80 -5.63 -2.03
CA TRP A 54 5.30 -4.63 -2.97
C TRP A 54 3.78 -4.65 -3.07
N MET A 55 3.19 -5.83 -3.27
CA MET A 55 1.74 -5.97 -3.35
C MET A 55 1.06 -5.50 -2.07
N ALA A 56 1.56 -5.88 -0.89
CA ALA A 56 0.98 -5.52 0.39
C ALA A 56 0.98 -3.99 0.61
N MET A 57 2.10 -3.31 0.31
CA MET A 57 2.21 -1.87 0.48
C MET A 57 1.34 -1.09 -0.51
N LEU A 58 1.28 -1.53 -1.77
CA LEU A 58 0.41 -0.89 -2.78
C LEU A 58 -1.07 -1.16 -2.49
N ALA A 59 -1.43 -2.35 -2.04
CA ALA A 59 -2.78 -2.68 -1.61
C ALA A 59 -3.21 -1.85 -0.40
N ALA A 60 -2.32 -1.67 0.59
CA ALA A 60 -2.58 -0.79 1.72
C ALA A 60 -2.85 0.64 1.26
N ALA A 61 -2.01 1.20 0.38
CA ALA A 61 -2.22 2.54 -0.18
C ALA A 61 -3.57 2.67 -0.92
N TYR A 62 -3.96 1.64 -1.68
CA TYR A 62 -5.25 1.60 -2.37
C TYR A 62 -6.44 1.59 -1.39
N ILE A 63 -6.36 0.78 -0.33
CA ILE A 63 -7.42 0.67 0.68
C ILE A 63 -7.57 1.99 1.45
N PHE A 64 -6.47 2.65 1.83
CA PHE A 64 -6.50 3.98 2.42
C PHE A 64 -7.18 5.00 1.52
N GLY A 65 -6.92 4.96 0.20
CA GLY A 65 -7.56 5.82 -0.79
C GLY A 65 -9.08 5.64 -0.88
N LYS A 66 -9.60 4.44 -0.65
CA LYS A 66 -11.04 4.16 -0.72
C LYS A 66 -11.84 4.55 0.52
N ARG A 67 -11.21 4.94 1.63
CA ARG A 67 -11.85 5.18 2.94
C ARG A 67 -12.65 4.00 3.51
N ASP A 68 -12.60 2.83 2.90
CA ASP A 68 -13.40 1.69 3.33
C ASP A 68 -12.86 1.05 4.61
N HIS A 69 -11.60 1.33 4.95
CA HIS A 69 -10.92 0.68 6.07
C HIS A 69 -11.20 1.33 7.44
N MET A 70 -11.62 2.59 7.47
CA MET A 70 -11.70 3.37 8.72
C MET A 70 -13.10 3.49 9.29
N LYS A 71 -14.10 2.91 8.64
CA LYS A 71 -15.43 2.86 9.23
C LYS A 71 -15.54 1.61 10.08
N MET A 72 -15.07 1.69 11.31
CA MET A 72 -15.65 0.90 12.40
C MET A 72 -17.09 1.40 12.58
N VAL A 73 -17.95 1.02 11.64
CA VAL A 73 -19.35 1.46 11.55
C VAL A 73 -20.07 1.19 12.87
N PHE A 74 -19.77 0.09 13.55
CA PHE A 74 -20.38 -0.31 14.81
C PHE A 74 -20.10 0.64 16.00
N PHE A 75 -18.89 1.21 16.09
CA PHE A 75 -18.55 2.11 17.20
C PHE A 75 -18.97 3.55 16.90
N VAL A 76 -18.96 3.93 15.65
CA VAL A 76 -19.18 5.29 15.20
C VAL A 76 -20.67 5.62 15.11
N GLU A 77 -21.55 4.64 14.87
CA GLU A 77 -23.01 4.81 14.86
C GLU A 77 -23.61 5.13 16.22
N LYS A 78 -22.93 4.77 17.33
CA LYS A 78 -23.36 5.11 18.70
C LYS A 78 -22.94 6.50 19.18
N LEU A 79 -22.08 7.20 18.44
CA LEU A 79 -21.57 8.52 18.83
C LEU A 79 -22.36 9.65 18.14
N THR A 80 -22.44 10.79 18.84
CA THR A 80 -23.07 12.01 18.31
C THR A 80 -22.40 12.46 17.01
N ASN A 81 -23.18 12.95 16.06
CA ASN A 81 -22.70 13.38 14.72
C ASN A 81 -21.48 14.32 14.73
N LYS A 82 -21.34 15.16 15.76
CA LYS A 82 -20.18 16.06 15.93
C LYS A 82 -18.90 15.28 16.27
N THR A 83 -18.98 14.32 17.20
CA THR A 83 -17.85 13.49 17.62
C THR A 83 -17.37 12.58 16.47
N GLN A 84 -18.30 12.10 15.68
CA GLN A 84 -18.05 11.28 14.48
C GLN A 84 -17.24 12.05 13.43
N SER A 85 -17.59 13.31 13.18
CA SER A 85 -16.87 14.18 12.24
C SER A 85 -15.48 14.52 12.75
N LEU A 86 -15.35 14.81 14.06
CA LEU A 86 -14.06 15.13 14.69
C LEU A 86 -13.08 13.95 14.64
N LEU A 87 -13.56 12.75 14.97
CA LEU A 87 -12.76 11.52 14.89
C LEU A 87 -12.31 11.22 13.45
N GLY A 88 -13.17 11.48 12.46
CA GLY A 88 -12.82 11.32 11.06
C GLY A 88 -11.68 12.23 10.63
N VAL A 89 -11.72 13.51 11.00
CA VAL A 89 -10.65 14.48 10.68
C VAL A 89 -9.37 14.14 11.43
N LEU A 90 -9.47 13.77 12.71
CA LEU A 90 -8.31 13.41 13.52
C LEU A 90 -7.60 12.15 12.95
N SER A 91 -8.35 11.13 12.56
CA SER A 91 -7.80 9.93 11.92
C SER A 91 -7.09 10.25 10.61
N GLU A 92 -7.67 11.13 9.79
CA GLU A 92 -7.07 11.53 8.52
C GLU A 92 -5.77 12.32 8.73
N LEU A 93 -5.74 13.19 9.73
CA LEU A 93 -4.54 13.94 10.10
C LEU A 93 -3.41 13.00 10.59
N VAL A 94 -3.74 12.03 11.43
CA VAL A 94 -2.77 11.04 11.94
C VAL A 94 -2.21 10.19 10.79
N ILE A 95 -3.05 9.72 9.87
CA ILE A 95 -2.63 8.96 8.70
C ILE A 95 -1.70 9.80 7.80
N PHE A 96 -2.06 11.05 7.55
CA PHE A 96 -1.24 11.95 6.74
C PHE A 96 0.14 12.21 7.37
N LEU A 97 0.19 12.51 8.67
CA LEU A 97 1.44 12.73 9.40
C LEU A 97 2.30 11.46 9.45
N PHE A 98 1.68 10.31 9.69
CA PHE A 98 2.36 9.01 9.67
C PHE A 98 2.93 8.70 8.28
N SER A 99 2.13 8.89 7.24
CA SER A 99 2.55 8.63 5.87
C SER A 99 3.73 9.53 5.47
N LEU A 100 3.66 10.83 5.78
CA LEU A 100 4.71 11.78 5.45
C LEU A 100 5.98 11.55 6.30
N GLY A 101 5.83 11.37 7.61
CA GLY A 101 6.95 11.24 8.54
C GLY A 101 7.63 9.87 8.48
N VAL A 102 6.85 8.81 8.54
CA VAL A 102 7.38 7.45 8.63
C VAL A 102 7.59 6.83 7.24
N LEU A 103 6.56 6.83 6.39
CA LEU A 103 6.66 6.17 5.09
C LEU A 103 7.54 6.93 4.10
N VAL A 104 7.39 8.25 3.98
CA VAL A 104 8.19 9.02 3.03
C VAL A 104 9.59 9.26 3.56
N ARG A 105 9.74 9.92 4.72
CA ARG A 105 11.10 10.21 5.26
C ARG A 105 11.81 8.97 5.77
N GLY A 106 11.17 8.17 6.60
CA GLY A 106 11.75 6.93 7.11
C GLY A 106 12.03 5.92 5.99
N GLY A 107 11.07 5.75 5.06
CA GLY A 107 11.22 4.89 3.90
C GLY A 107 12.35 5.32 2.98
N SER A 108 12.51 6.62 2.71
CA SER A 108 13.62 7.12 1.88
C SER A 108 14.98 6.93 2.56
N ALA A 109 15.07 7.14 3.87
CA ALA A 109 16.29 6.91 4.64
C ALA A 109 16.70 5.43 4.62
N ILE A 110 15.77 4.50 4.84
CA ILE A 110 16.03 3.06 4.76
C ILE A 110 16.43 2.66 3.35
N THR A 111 15.74 3.16 2.33
CA THR A 111 16.07 2.90 0.93
C THR A 111 17.51 3.33 0.62
N ALA A 112 17.92 4.52 1.04
CA ALA A 112 19.28 5.03 0.85
C ALA A 112 20.34 4.17 1.56
N LEU A 113 20.07 3.79 2.83
CA LEU A 113 20.98 2.95 3.62
C LEU A 113 21.15 1.55 3.03
N THR A 114 20.10 0.98 2.45
CA THR A 114 20.11 -0.39 1.93
C THR A 114 20.52 -0.49 0.46
N MET A 115 20.80 0.65 -0.21
CA MET A 115 21.30 0.65 -1.59
C MET A 115 22.63 -0.09 -1.76
N THR A 116 23.48 -0.08 -0.74
CA THR A 116 24.78 -0.79 -0.73
C THR A 116 24.67 -2.27 -0.38
N GLN A 117 23.52 -2.70 0.13
CA GLN A 117 23.27 -4.10 0.50
C GLN A 117 22.69 -4.85 -0.70
N THR A 118 23.21 -6.04 -0.95
CA THR A 118 22.70 -6.91 -2.03
C THR A 118 21.94 -8.10 -1.45
N THR A 119 20.92 -8.53 -2.17
CA THR A 119 20.16 -9.73 -1.82
C THR A 119 20.99 -10.99 -2.01
N PRO A 120 20.81 -12.04 -1.18
CA PRO A 120 21.65 -13.24 -1.23
C PRO A 120 21.55 -14.03 -2.53
N ALA A 121 20.35 -14.20 -3.09
CA ALA A 121 20.14 -15.05 -4.27
C ALA A 121 20.13 -14.24 -5.57
N LEU A 122 19.37 -13.11 -5.60
CA LEU A 122 19.24 -12.28 -6.82
C LEU A 122 20.41 -11.32 -7.02
N ARG A 123 21.19 -11.03 -5.98
CA ARG A 123 22.30 -10.05 -5.97
C ARG A 123 21.91 -8.66 -6.48
N ILE A 124 20.65 -8.28 -6.32
CA ILE A 124 20.16 -6.92 -6.57
C ILE A 124 20.22 -6.08 -5.29
N SER A 125 20.28 -4.77 -5.42
CA SER A 125 20.29 -3.87 -4.26
C SER A 125 18.97 -3.97 -3.49
N MET A 126 19.06 -4.17 -2.17
CA MET A 126 17.88 -4.17 -1.28
C MET A 126 17.14 -2.85 -1.28
N GLY A 127 17.81 -1.74 -1.63
CA GLY A 127 17.18 -0.44 -1.76
C GLY A 127 15.99 -0.42 -2.72
N TYR A 128 16.03 -1.19 -3.81
CA TYR A 128 14.89 -1.30 -4.74
C TYR A 128 13.67 -1.95 -4.10
N ILE A 129 13.88 -2.88 -3.19
CA ILE A 129 12.79 -3.57 -2.48
C ILE A 129 12.15 -2.61 -1.49
N TYR A 130 12.95 -1.85 -0.75
CA TYR A 130 12.46 -0.87 0.22
C TYR A 130 11.90 0.41 -0.43
N ALA A 131 12.18 0.67 -1.71
CA ALA A 131 11.63 1.81 -2.45
C ALA A 131 10.09 1.84 -2.49
N VAL A 132 9.42 0.70 -2.29
CA VAL A 132 7.96 0.65 -2.16
C VAL A 132 7.44 1.46 -0.98
N LEU A 133 8.21 1.61 0.10
CA LEU A 133 7.81 2.37 1.30
C LEU A 133 7.57 3.85 0.98
N PRO A 134 8.55 4.62 0.45
CA PRO A 134 8.31 6.00 0.09
C PRO A 134 7.30 6.16 -1.05
N ILE A 135 7.25 5.21 -2.00
CA ILE A 135 6.26 5.23 -3.10
C ILE A 135 4.85 5.12 -2.54
N SER A 136 4.58 4.12 -1.70
CA SER A 136 3.26 3.95 -1.05
C SER A 136 2.92 5.15 -0.17
N GLY A 137 3.90 5.70 0.55
CA GLY A 137 3.73 6.89 1.38
C GLY A 137 3.28 8.11 0.57
N VAL A 138 3.91 8.37 -0.57
CA VAL A 138 3.51 9.45 -1.49
C VAL A 138 2.09 9.22 -2.02
N ILE A 139 1.75 7.99 -2.41
CA ILE A 139 0.41 7.66 -2.90
C ILE A 139 -0.63 7.92 -1.81
N ILE A 140 -0.39 7.51 -0.56
CA ILE A 140 -1.29 7.78 0.57
C ILE A 140 -1.44 9.29 0.80
N CYS A 141 -0.35 10.06 0.77
CA CYS A 141 -0.40 11.52 0.89
C CYS A 141 -1.26 12.14 -0.21
N ILE A 142 -1.11 11.70 -1.46
CA ILE A 142 -1.93 12.18 -2.58
C ILE A 142 -3.41 11.87 -2.33
N TYR A 143 -3.73 10.65 -1.90
CA TYR A 143 -5.12 10.30 -1.57
C TYR A 143 -5.67 11.14 -0.43
N SER A 144 -4.92 11.37 0.64
CA SER A 144 -5.33 12.22 1.76
C SER A 144 -5.59 13.66 1.31
N CYS A 145 -4.72 14.23 0.48
CA CYS A 145 -4.93 15.56 -0.10
C CYS A 145 -6.17 15.63 -0.99
N LEU A 146 -6.39 14.65 -1.85
CA LEU A 146 -7.56 14.58 -2.73
C LEU A 146 -8.87 14.41 -1.94
N LEU A 147 -8.82 13.71 -0.81
CA LEU A 147 -9.97 13.51 0.07
C LEU A 147 -10.30 14.77 0.86
N TYR A 148 -9.30 15.53 1.30
CA TYR A 148 -9.49 16.80 2.01
C TYR A 148 -10.10 17.88 1.08
N THR A 149 -9.73 17.88 -0.19
CA THR A 149 -10.20 18.86 -1.20
C THR A 149 -11.59 18.50 -1.75
N SER A 150 -12.09 17.27 -1.58
CA SER A 150 -13.40 16.84 -2.05
C SER A 150 -14.46 17.03 -0.96
N PRO A 151 -15.53 17.83 -1.19
CA PRO A 151 -16.61 18.01 -0.22
C PRO A 151 -17.22 16.65 0.13
N SER A 152 -17.44 16.43 1.42
CA SER A 152 -18.02 15.18 1.93
C SER A 152 -19.38 14.92 1.29
N PRO A 153 -19.73 13.70 0.87
CA PRO A 153 -21.07 13.36 0.37
C PRO A 153 -22.19 13.64 1.39
N ARG A 154 -21.84 13.96 2.63
CA ARG A 154 -22.80 14.31 3.70
C ARG A 154 -23.30 15.75 3.61
N ASP A 155 -22.55 16.65 2.99
CA ASP A 155 -23.01 18.04 2.79
C ASP A 155 -24.08 18.13 1.69
N MET A 156 -24.07 17.22 0.72
CA MET A 156 -25.09 17.16 -0.34
C MET A 156 -26.45 16.60 0.10
N ARG A 157 -26.57 16.04 1.30
CA ARG A 157 -27.86 15.60 1.87
C ARG A 157 -28.55 16.65 2.75
N ARG A 158 -27.93 17.82 2.90
CA ARG A 158 -28.46 18.93 3.74
C ARG A 158 -28.95 20.14 2.93
N SER A 159 -28.88 20.09 1.60
CA SER A 159 -29.48 21.13 0.76
C SER A 159 -30.75 20.64 0.10
#